data_ff3e681b7d05414c30c0fac0c15b8a9d
#
_entry.id   ff3e681b7d05414c30c0fac0c15b8a9d
#
_cell.length_a   1.000
_cell.length_b   1.000
_cell.length_c   1.000
_cell.angle_alpha   90.00
_cell.angle_beta   90.00
_cell.angle_gamma   90.00
#
_symmetry.space_group_name_H-M   'P 1'
#
loop_
_entity.id
_entity.type
_entity.pdbx_description
1 polymer ?
#
loop_
_entity_poly.entity_id
_entity_poly.type
_entity_poly.pdbx_seq_one_letter_code
_entity_poly.pdbx_strand_id
1 'polypeptide(L)'
;LGVVVGFPLLTALALRHITSARSIVFIGLLPLATALFGLLLRAADRPKPAFWLFSGAGSLLVAGFALMRSEGADPTGDGLMLGAILLCGLGYAEGAHLSRRLGGWQVISWALLLASPAMAVLALATLPETWRGIGLPAWAGLGYVSVFSMLVGFVFWYRGLALGGIAGVGQLQLLQPFFGLALAGLVLHEPVEGTMVAVAAGVVLCVLAAKRFA
;
A
#
# COMPACT_ATOMS: atom_id res chain seq x y z
N LEU A 1 3.40 7.73 -11.58
CA LEU A 1 1.95 7.70 -11.91
C LEU A 1 1.23 6.54 -11.21
N GLY A 2 1.83 5.33 -11.14
CA GLY A 2 1.20 4.15 -10.55
C GLY A 2 0.71 4.35 -9.12
N VAL A 3 1.50 5.00 -8.28
CA VAL A 3 1.18 5.24 -6.86
C VAL A 3 0.23 6.42 -6.66
N VAL A 4 0.38 7.48 -7.46
CA VAL A 4 -0.38 8.73 -7.26
C VAL A 4 -1.73 8.70 -7.95
N VAL A 5 -1.85 8.00 -9.08
CA VAL A 5 -3.08 7.90 -9.87
C VAL A 5 -3.64 6.48 -9.86
N GLY A 6 -2.84 5.52 -10.30
CA GLY A 6 -3.30 4.15 -10.54
C GLY A 6 -3.83 3.46 -9.29
N PHE A 7 -3.02 3.40 -8.24
CA PHE A 7 -3.42 2.75 -6.98
C PHE A 7 -4.63 3.42 -6.32
N PRO A 8 -4.66 4.75 -6.08
CA PRO A 8 -5.81 5.37 -5.43
C PRO A 8 -7.10 5.25 -6.24
N LEU A 9 -7.02 5.46 -7.56
CA LEU A 9 -8.20 5.41 -8.42
C LEU A 9 -8.78 3.99 -8.51
N LEU A 10 -7.92 2.99 -8.80
CA LEU A 10 -8.39 1.60 -8.90
C LEU A 10 -8.87 1.06 -7.56
N THR A 11 -8.22 1.45 -6.45
CA THR A 11 -8.68 1.08 -5.10
C THR A 11 -10.04 1.71 -4.79
N ALA A 12 -10.24 3.00 -5.10
CA ALA A 12 -11.52 3.66 -4.90
C ALA A 12 -12.64 3.02 -5.72
N LEU A 13 -12.37 2.63 -6.97
CA LEU A 13 -13.31 1.91 -7.81
C LEU A 13 -13.57 0.49 -7.29
N ALA A 14 -12.54 -0.23 -6.86
CA ALA A 14 -12.67 -1.57 -6.31
C ALA A 14 -13.53 -1.61 -5.05
N LEU A 15 -13.38 -0.63 -4.15
CA LEU A 15 -14.17 -0.52 -2.91
C LEU A 15 -15.66 -0.22 -3.14
N ARG A 16 -16.09 0.03 -4.36
CA ARG A 16 -17.52 0.05 -4.74
C ARG A 16 -18.08 -1.35 -4.95
N HIS A 17 -17.23 -2.35 -5.10
CA HIS A 17 -17.56 -3.74 -5.42
C HIS A 17 -17.19 -4.71 -4.30
N ILE A 18 -16.15 -4.40 -3.54
CA ILE A 18 -15.64 -5.27 -2.48
C ILE A 18 -15.49 -4.52 -1.15
N THR A 19 -15.46 -5.27 -0.05
CA THR A 19 -15.26 -4.71 1.28
C THR A 19 -13.80 -4.30 1.53
N SER A 20 -13.59 -3.40 2.51
CA SER A 20 -12.24 -3.02 2.95
C SER A 20 -11.44 -4.24 3.45
N ALA A 21 -12.10 -5.17 4.14
CA ALA A 21 -11.46 -6.42 4.59
C ALA A 21 -10.94 -7.24 3.42
N ARG A 22 -11.72 -7.34 2.32
CA ARG A 22 -11.28 -8.06 1.12
C ARG A 22 -10.13 -7.34 0.39
N SER A 23 -10.10 -6.00 0.38
CA SER A 23 -9.00 -5.24 -0.22
C SER A 23 -7.65 -5.54 0.46
N ILE A 24 -7.64 -5.83 1.77
CA ILE A 24 -6.44 -6.19 2.54
C ILE A 24 -5.79 -7.47 2.02
N VAL A 25 -6.58 -8.43 1.46
CA VAL A 25 -6.03 -9.65 0.82
C VAL A 25 -5.03 -9.25 -0.27
N PHE A 26 -5.44 -8.33 -1.13
CA PHE A 26 -4.61 -7.85 -2.24
C PHE A 26 -3.44 -7.00 -1.75
N ILE A 27 -3.65 -6.15 -0.74
CA ILE A 27 -2.57 -5.34 -0.13
C ILE A 27 -1.47 -6.25 0.42
N GLY A 28 -1.81 -7.43 0.93
CA GLY A 28 -0.84 -8.45 1.34
C GLY A 28 0.08 -8.95 0.21
N LEU A 29 -0.30 -8.78 -1.06
CA LEU A 29 0.53 -9.13 -2.22
C LEU A 29 1.49 -8.00 -2.64
N LEU A 30 1.30 -6.79 -2.12
CA LEU A 30 2.06 -5.61 -2.55
C LEU A 30 3.59 -5.75 -2.34
N PRO A 31 4.11 -6.32 -1.24
CA PRO A 31 5.55 -6.54 -1.08
C PRO A 31 6.13 -7.48 -2.13
N LEU A 32 5.39 -8.52 -2.51
CA LEU A 32 5.80 -9.44 -3.58
C LEU A 32 5.84 -8.74 -4.93
N ALA A 33 4.79 -7.97 -5.26
CA ALA A 33 4.75 -7.18 -6.49
C ALA A 33 5.90 -6.17 -6.55
N THR A 34 6.16 -5.47 -5.45
CA THR A 34 7.25 -4.49 -5.35
C THR A 34 8.62 -5.13 -5.56
N ALA A 35 8.86 -6.28 -4.91
CA ALA A 35 10.13 -7.02 -5.06
C ALA A 35 10.30 -7.57 -6.48
N LEU A 36 9.22 -8.08 -7.09
CA LEU A 36 9.23 -8.59 -8.46
C LEU A 36 9.57 -7.49 -9.46
N PHE A 37 8.91 -6.33 -9.37
CA PHE A 37 9.23 -5.20 -10.24
C PHE A 37 10.63 -4.64 -9.96
N GLY A 38 11.09 -4.62 -8.71
CA GLY A 38 12.46 -4.26 -8.38
C GLY A 38 13.47 -5.14 -9.10
N LEU A 39 13.21 -6.45 -9.18
CA LEU A 39 14.05 -7.40 -9.90
C LEU A 39 13.96 -7.21 -11.43
N LEU A 40 12.75 -7.07 -11.99
CA LEU A 40 12.51 -6.90 -13.42
C LEU A 40 13.15 -5.62 -13.97
N LEU A 41 13.06 -4.54 -13.24
CA LEU A 41 13.63 -3.23 -13.59
C LEU A 41 15.15 -3.16 -13.32
N ARG A 42 15.75 -4.24 -12.82
CA ARG A 42 17.15 -4.25 -12.35
C ARG A 42 17.46 -3.10 -11.37
N ALA A 43 16.43 -2.70 -10.63
CA ALA A 43 16.49 -1.59 -9.68
C ALA A 43 16.93 -2.04 -8.28
N ALA A 44 17.04 -3.35 -8.05
CA ALA A 44 17.39 -3.94 -6.77
C ALA A 44 18.42 -5.05 -6.91
N ASP A 45 19.09 -5.37 -5.81
CA ASP A 45 19.85 -6.58 -5.68
C ASP A 45 18.93 -7.80 -5.84
N ARG A 46 19.50 -8.93 -6.24
CA ARG A 46 18.73 -10.16 -6.45
C ARG A 46 18.48 -10.83 -5.11
N PRO A 47 17.23 -10.86 -4.61
CA PRO A 47 16.93 -11.56 -3.37
C PRO A 47 17.22 -13.04 -3.47
N LYS A 48 17.68 -13.64 -2.38
CA LYS A 48 17.91 -15.10 -2.31
C LYS A 48 16.58 -15.87 -2.40
N PRO A 49 16.57 -17.14 -2.83
CA PRO A 49 15.34 -17.94 -2.92
C PRO A 49 14.54 -17.99 -1.60
N ALA A 50 15.23 -18.01 -0.45
CA ALA A 50 14.58 -17.97 0.85
C ALA A 50 13.75 -16.69 1.11
N PHE A 51 14.13 -15.56 0.50
CA PHE A 51 13.32 -14.33 0.54
C PHE A 51 11.90 -14.58 0.02
N TRP A 52 11.79 -15.20 -1.15
CA TRP A 52 10.50 -15.45 -1.80
C TRP A 52 9.62 -16.39 -0.98
N LEU A 53 10.23 -17.38 -0.32
CA LEU A 53 9.52 -18.28 0.58
C LEU A 53 8.90 -17.52 1.77
N PHE A 54 9.69 -16.74 2.49
CA PHE A 54 9.21 -16.02 3.67
C PHE A 54 8.29 -14.85 3.30
N SER A 55 8.57 -14.15 2.21
CA SER A 55 7.70 -13.10 1.69
C SER A 55 6.33 -13.67 1.26
N GLY A 56 6.33 -14.80 0.56
CA GLY A 56 5.12 -15.54 0.18
C GLY A 56 4.34 -16.04 1.39
N ALA A 57 5.02 -16.63 2.37
CA ALA A 57 4.37 -17.07 3.61
C ALA A 57 3.71 -15.91 4.38
N GLY A 58 4.40 -14.77 4.51
CA GLY A 58 3.84 -13.56 5.13
C GLY A 58 2.63 -13.02 4.38
N SER A 59 2.70 -12.96 3.04
CA SER A 59 1.58 -12.56 2.19
C SER A 59 0.37 -13.50 2.33
N LEU A 60 0.61 -14.81 2.39
CA LEU A 60 -0.45 -15.82 2.60
C LEU A 60 -1.10 -15.69 3.99
N LEU A 61 -0.32 -15.40 5.04
CA LEU A 61 -0.87 -15.15 6.37
C LEU A 61 -1.80 -13.93 6.38
N VAL A 62 -1.38 -12.82 5.77
CA VAL A 62 -2.21 -11.60 5.65
C VAL A 62 -3.46 -11.89 4.82
N ALA A 63 -3.29 -12.51 3.65
CA ALA A 63 -4.38 -12.83 2.75
C ALA A 63 -5.39 -13.79 3.42
N GLY A 64 -4.90 -14.85 4.07
CA GLY A 64 -5.73 -15.82 4.79
C GLY A 64 -6.52 -15.16 5.93
N PHE A 65 -5.88 -14.32 6.73
CA PHE A 65 -6.54 -13.57 7.80
C PHE A 65 -7.63 -12.64 7.26
N ALA A 66 -7.36 -11.92 6.17
CA ALA A 66 -8.32 -11.02 5.56
C ALA A 66 -9.48 -11.77 4.90
N LEU A 67 -9.22 -12.93 4.25
CA LEU A 67 -10.28 -13.78 3.68
C LEU A 67 -11.24 -14.33 4.72
N MET A 68 -10.76 -14.68 5.91
CA MET A 68 -11.62 -15.14 7.01
C MET A 68 -12.61 -14.05 7.48
N ARG A 69 -12.34 -12.78 7.18
CA ARG A 69 -13.15 -11.62 7.56
C ARG A 69 -13.90 -10.97 6.40
N SER A 70 -13.67 -11.44 5.19
CA SER A 70 -14.28 -10.86 3.98
C SER A 70 -15.54 -11.63 3.58
N GLU A 71 -16.57 -10.88 3.18
CA GLU A 71 -17.79 -11.42 2.58
C GLU A 71 -17.72 -11.30 1.06
N GLY A 72 -18.13 -12.35 0.38
CA GLY A 72 -18.37 -12.37 -1.05
C GLY A 72 -17.15 -12.19 -1.96
N ALA A 73 -17.22 -12.72 -3.16
CA ALA A 73 -16.26 -12.49 -4.23
C ALA A 73 -16.95 -11.66 -5.32
N ASP A 74 -16.32 -10.57 -5.75
CA ASP A 74 -16.71 -9.81 -6.94
C ASP A 74 -15.50 -9.76 -7.89
N PRO A 75 -15.56 -10.46 -9.04
CA PRO A 75 -14.44 -10.50 -9.99
C PRO A 75 -14.03 -9.12 -10.50
N THR A 76 -14.96 -8.17 -10.60
CA THR A 76 -14.67 -6.80 -11.03
C THR A 76 -13.85 -6.07 -9.97
N GLY A 77 -14.30 -6.10 -8.73
CA GLY A 77 -13.59 -5.49 -7.61
C GLY A 77 -12.23 -6.13 -7.37
N ASP A 78 -12.15 -7.46 -7.44
CA ASP A 78 -10.90 -8.21 -7.30
C ASP A 78 -9.90 -7.87 -8.41
N GLY A 79 -10.37 -7.80 -9.67
CA GLY A 79 -9.55 -7.41 -10.82
C GLY A 79 -9.00 -5.98 -10.70
N LEU A 80 -9.85 -5.04 -10.26
CA LEU A 80 -9.44 -3.64 -10.01
C LEU A 80 -8.39 -3.57 -8.90
N MET A 81 -8.57 -4.30 -7.79
CA MET A 81 -7.58 -4.35 -6.71
C MET A 81 -6.27 -4.96 -7.16
N LEU A 82 -6.31 -6.05 -7.91
CA LEU A 82 -5.07 -6.65 -8.46
C LEU A 82 -4.33 -5.63 -9.35
N GLY A 83 -5.05 -4.95 -10.23
CA GLY A 83 -4.48 -3.86 -11.04
C GLY A 83 -3.88 -2.75 -10.18
N ALA A 84 -4.56 -2.33 -9.10
CA ALA A 84 -4.06 -1.35 -8.15
C ALA A 84 -2.73 -1.78 -7.52
N ILE A 85 -2.63 -3.02 -7.06
CA ILE A 85 -1.42 -3.58 -6.44
C ILE A 85 -0.26 -3.65 -7.44
N LEU A 86 -0.51 -4.09 -8.67
CA LEU A 86 0.53 -4.14 -9.71
C LEU A 86 1.06 -2.74 -10.04
N LEU A 87 0.18 -1.76 -10.23
CA LEU A 87 0.58 -0.37 -10.49
C LEU A 87 1.31 0.25 -9.29
N CYS A 88 0.89 -0.07 -8.07
CA CYS A 88 1.54 0.41 -6.86
C CYS A 88 2.93 -0.20 -6.70
N GLY A 89 3.07 -1.53 -6.86
CA GLY A 89 4.34 -2.24 -6.78
C GLY A 89 5.36 -1.75 -7.82
N LEU A 90 4.91 -1.53 -9.06
CA LEU A 90 5.72 -0.91 -10.11
C LEU A 90 6.14 0.50 -9.70
N GLY A 91 5.20 1.32 -9.22
CA GLY A 91 5.49 2.68 -8.79
C GLY A 91 6.44 2.76 -7.59
N TYR A 92 6.41 1.79 -6.69
CA TYR A 92 7.37 1.70 -5.58
C TYR A 92 8.77 1.33 -6.07
N ALA A 93 8.88 0.35 -6.96
CA ALA A 93 10.16 -0.06 -7.53
C ALA A 93 10.82 1.06 -8.34
N GLU A 94 10.07 1.70 -9.23
CA GLU A 94 10.53 2.86 -10.01
C GLU A 94 10.86 4.06 -9.12
N GLY A 95 9.98 4.37 -8.18
CA GLY A 95 10.20 5.48 -7.24
C GLY A 95 11.44 5.28 -6.39
N ALA A 96 11.71 4.07 -5.92
CA ALA A 96 12.94 3.73 -5.22
C ALA A 96 14.18 3.88 -6.10
N HIS A 97 14.11 3.39 -7.34
CA HIS A 97 15.20 3.55 -8.31
C HIS A 97 15.53 5.02 -8.59
N LEU A 98 14.51 5.82 -8.88
CA LEU A 98 14.67 7.25 -9.12
C LEU A 98 15.15 8.00 -7.87
N SER A 99 14.71 7.57 -6.68
CA SER A 99 15.09 8.22 -5.41
C SER A 99 16.57 8.07 -5.06
N ARG A 100 17.24 7.06 -5.61
CA ARG A 100 18.71 6.91 -5.50
C ARG A 100 19.47 8.01 -6.24
N ARG A 101 18.86 8.60 -7.27
CA ARG A 101 19.47 9.65 -8.10
C ARG A 101 18.98 11.05 -7.73
N LEU A 102 17.68 11.19 -7.51
CA LEU A 102 17.03 12.49 -7.31
C LEU A 102 16.75 12.81 -5.85
N GLY A 103 16.56 11.76 -5.01
CA GLY A 103 16.04 11.90 -3.66
C GLY A 103 14.52 11.69 -3.57
N GLY A 104 14.07 11.14 -2.43
CA GLY A 104 12.67 10.71 -2.28
C GLY A 104 11.66 11.86 -2.37
N TRP A 105 12.01 13.06 -1.86
CA TRP A 105 11.11 14.20 -1.91
C TRP A 105 10.91 14.75 -3.32
N GLN A 106 11.96 14.79 -4.14
CA GLN A 106 11.84 15.21 -5.55
C GLN A 106 11.00 14.23 -6.34
N VAL A 107 11.21 12.92 -6.14
CA VAL A 107 10.46 11.88 -6.87
C VAL A 107 8.97 11.98 -6.62
N ILE A 108 8.54 12.10 -5.34
CA ILE A 108 7.11 12.23 -5.06
C ILE A 108 6.55 13.57 -5.51
N SER A 109 7.28 14.67 -5.33
CA SER A 109 6.82 15.99 -5.77
C SER A 109 6.63 16.05 -7.29
N TRP A 110 7.56 15.51 -8.08
CA TRP A 110 7.40 15.42 -9.52
C TRP A 110 6.26 14.48 -9.92
N ALA A 111 6.08 13.36 -9.22
CA ALA A 111 4.97 12.45 -9.47
C ALA A 111 3.62 13.12 -9.25
N LEU A 112 3.47 13.90 -8.17
CA LEU A 112 2.27 14.68 -7.86
C LEU A 112 2.03 15.80 -8.88
N LEU A 113 3.07 16.56 -9.24
CA LEU A 113 2.96 17.63 -10.23
C LEU A 113 2.56 17.10 -11.62
N LEU A 114 3.17 16.00 -12.08
CA LEU A 114 2.84 15.39 -13.36
C LEU A 114 1.44 14.74 -13.38
N ALA A 115 0.96 14.28 -12.23
CA ALA A 115 -0.38 13.72 -12.09
C ALA A 115 -1.46 14.79 -11.94
N SER A 116 -1.10 16.00 -11.47
CA SER A 116 -2.07 17.03 -11.10
C SER A 116 -3.03 17.47 -12.22
N PRO A 117 -2.64 17.59 -13.52
CA PRO A 117 -3.59 17.97 -14.55
C PRO A 117 -4.70 16.90 -14.73
N ALA A 118 -4.31 15.62 -14.78
CA ALA A 118 -5.28 14.52 -14.93
C ALA A 118 -6.17 14.40 -13.69
N MET A 119 -5.59 14.54 -12.50
CA MET A 119 -6.34 14.50 -11.25
C MET A 119 -7.25 15.71 -11.07
N ALA A 120 -6.86 16.89 -11.56
CA ALA A 120 -7.71 18.08 -11.58
C ALA A 120 -8.94 17.87 -12.47
N VAL A 121 -8.75 17.34 -13.68
CA VAL A 121 -9.86 17.01 -14.57
C VAL A 121 -10.80 16.00 -13.92
N LEU A 122 -10.27 14.94 -13.31
CA LEU A 122 -11.08 13.95 -12.61
C LEU A 122 -11.84 14.58 -11.42
N ALA A 123 -11.17 15.39 -10.62
CA ALA A 123 -11.78 16.06 -9.48
C ALA A 123 -12.91 17.00 -9.92
N LEU A 124 -12.71 17.77 -10.99
CA LEU A 124 -13.75 18.65 -11.56
C LEU A 124 -14.94 17.85 -12.11
N ALA A 125 -14.68 16.72 -12.75
CA ALA A 125 -15.73 15.85 -13.30
C ALA A 125 -16.54 15.10 -12.23
N THR A 126 -15.98 14.98 -11.02
CA THR A 126 -16.60 14.25 -9.89
C THR A 126 -16.96 15.17 -8.72
N LEU A 127 -17.03 16.47 -8.94
CA LEU A 127 -17.43 17.42 -7.90
C LEU A 127 -18.83 17.06 -7.37
N PRO A 128 -19.03 17.11 -6.05
CA PRO A 128 -20.35 16.88 -5.48
C PRO A 128 -21.30 18.02 -5.87
N GLU A 129 -22.55 17.68 -6.11
CA GLU A 129 -23.61 18.66 -6.44
C GLU A 129 -23.82 19.69 -5.31
N THR A 130 -23.52 19.32 -4.09
CA THR A 130 -23.61 20.19 -2.93
C THR A 130 -22.47 19.93 -1.94
N TRP A 131 -21.93 21.00 -1.39
CA TRP A 131 -20.93 21.00 -0.32
C TRP A 131 -21.56 21.07 1.08
N ARG A 132 -22.92 21.20 1.15
CA ARG A 132 -23.64 21.25 2.41
C ARG A 132 -23.59 19.89 3.10
N GLY A 133 -23.26 19.89 4.39
CA GLY A 133 -23.13 18.65 5.20
C GLY A 133 -21.74 18.05 5.24
N ILE A 134 -20.75 18.60 4.52
CA ILE A 134 -19.36 18.17 4.66
C ILE A 134 -18.77 18.87 5.89
N GLY A 135 -18.66 18.10 6.98
CA GLY A 135 -18.17 18.62 8.25
C GLY A 135 -16.65 18.82 8.31
N LEU A 136 -16.18 19.54 9.30
CA LEU A 136 -14.77 19.78 9.58
C LEU A 136 -13.93 18.49 9.65
N PRO A 137 -14.40 17.37 10.25
CA PRO A 137 -13.65 16.12 10.27
C PRO A 137 -13.31 15.57 8.87
N ALA A 138 -14.23 15.71 7.90
CA ALA A 138 -13.98 15.27 6.52
C ALA A 138 -12.87 16.12 5.84
N TRP A 139 -12.91 17.43 6.02
CA TRP A 139 -11.88 18.35 5.53
C TRP A 139 -10.53 18.11 6.20
N ALA A 140 -10.52 17.90 7.51
CA ALA A 140 -9.30 17.56 8.26
C ALA A 140 -8.72 16.23 7.79
N GLY A 141 -9.57 15.21 7.57
CA GLY A 141 -9.17 13.91 7.01
C GLY A 141 -8.57 14.05 5.61
N LEU A 142 -9.21 14.82 4.73
CA LEU A 142 -8.70 15.09 3.39
C LEU A 142 -7.33 15.78 3.44
N GLY A 143 -7.18 16.82 4.28
CA GLY A 143 -5.92 17.53 4.49
C GLY A 143 -4.82 16.61 5.02
N TYR A 144 -5.14 15.76 6.01
CA TYR A 144 -4.22 14.78 6.55
C TYR A 144 -3.74 13.79 5.48
N VAL A 145 -4.65 13.17 4.73
CA VAL A 145 -4.29 12.20 3.69
C VAL A 145 -3.47 12.87 2.59
N SER A 146 -3.85 14.08 2.16
CA SER A 146 -3.14 14.79 1.09
C SER A 146 -1.71 15.16 1.49
N VAL A 147 -1.51 15.68 2.69
CA VAL A 147 -0.18 16.15 3.13
C VAL A 147 0.64 15.02 3.73
N PHE A 148 0.10 14.33 4.74
CA PHE A 148 0.89 13.34 5.47
C PHE A 148 0.99 11.99 4.75
N SER A 149 -0.08 11.49 4.17
CA SER A 149 -0.04 10.20 3.49
C SER A 149 0.59 10.31 2.11
N MET A 150 0.15 11.26 1.28
CA MET A 150 0.57 11.34 -0.13
C MET A 150 1.87 12.10 -0.37
N LEU A 151 2.29 12.98 0.53
CA LEU A 151 3.54 13.73 0.38
C LEU A 151 4.58 13.29 1.43
N VAL A 152 4.36 13.63 2.70
CA VAL A 152 5.35 13.41 3.77
C VAL A 152 5.69 11.92 3.93
N GLY A 153 4.69 11.06 3.97
CA GLY A 153 4.88 9.61 4.07
C GLY A 153 5.70 9.05 2.90
N PHE A 154 5.43 9.52 1.68
CA PHE A 154 6.18 9.08 0.51
C PHE A 154 7.61 9.60 0.44
N VAL A 155 7.90 10.77 0.99
CA VAL A 155 9.29 11.25 1.14
C VAL A 155 10.12 10.24 1.93
N PHE A 156 9.60 9.82 3.10
CA PHE A 156 10.27 8.83 3.95
C PHE A 156 10.26 7.44 3.34
N TRP A 157 9.14 7.04 2.75
CA TRP A 157 8.98 5.72 2.13
C TRP A 157 9.98 5.49 0.98
N TYR A 158 10.03 6.40 0.03
CA TYR A 158 10.96 6.31 -1.09
C TYR A 158 12.43 6.39 -0.64
N ARG A 159 12.72 7.24 0.34
CA ARG A 159 14.05 7.28 0.93
C ARG A 159 14.40 5.96 1.62
N GLY A 160 13.46 5.38 2.35
CA GLY A 160 13.63 4.07 3.00
C GLY A 160 13.90 2.97 1.99
N LEU A 161 13.10 2.86 0.93
CA LEU A 161 13.29 1.90 -0.16
C LEU A 161 14.63 2.09 -0.89
N ALA A 162 15.05 3.33 -1.11
CA ALA A 162 16.31 3.65 -1.80
C ALA A 162 17.54 3.26 -0.98
N LEU A 163 17.51 3.48 0.35
CA LEU A 163 18.64 3.23 1.26
C LEU A 163 18.66 1.81 1.80
N GLY A 164 17.49 1.25 2.12
CA GLY A 164 17.37 -0.04 2.79
C GLY A 164 17.05 -1.22 1.87
N GLY A 165 17.00 -0.98 0.55
CA GLY A 165 16.67 -1.99 -0.45
C GLY A 165 15.17 -2.19 -0.67
N ILE A 166 14.80 -2.36 -1.93
CA ILE A 166 13.38 -2.45 -2.36
C ILE A 166 12.73 -3.69 -1.76
N ALA A 167 13.40 -4.84 -1.84
CA ALA A 167 12.89 -6.10 -1.33
C ALA A 167 12.75 -6.08 0.20
N GLY A 168 13.80 -5.71 0.92
CA GLY A 168 13.83 -5.76 2.39
C GLY A 168 12.90 -4.76 3.05
N VAL A 169 12.89 -3.50 2.59
CA VAL A 169 12.01 -2.46 3.14
C VAL A 169 10.56 -2.68 2.72
N GLY A 170 10.33 -3.14 1.48
CA GLY A 170 8.99 -3.46 1.00
C GLY A 170 8.23 -4.45 1.89
N GLN A 171 8.93 -5.41 2.53
CA GLN A 171 8.31 -6.37 3.45
C GLN A 171 7.63 -5.73 4.67
N LEU A 172 8.06 -4.54 5.09
CA LEU A 172 7.45 -3.84 6.22
C LEU A 172 5.97 -3.52 5.99
N GLN A 173 5.53 -3.47 4.73
CA GLN A 173 4.12 -3.24 4.39
C GLN A 173 3.18 -4.35 4.89
N LEU A 174 3.68 -5.58 5.07
CA LEU A 174 2.88 -6.67 5.65
C LEU A 174 2.42 -6.37 7.08
N LEU A 175 3.08 -5.43 7.76
CA LEU A 175 2.70 -4.99 9.11
C LEU A 175 1.59 -3.93 9.09
N GLN A 176 1.35 -3.29 7.95
CA GLN A 176 0.41 -2.16 7.83
C GLN A 176 -1.02 -2.50 8.29
N PRO A 177 -1.63 -3.65 7.94
CA PRO A 177 -2.95 -4.01 8.42
C PRO A 177 -3.02 -4.10 9.95
N PHE A 178 -1.96 -4.63 10.58
CA PHE A 178 -1.92 -4.82 12.03
C PHE A 178 -1.72 -3.51 12.79
N PHE A 179 -0.94 -2.57 12.23
CA PHE A 179 -0.88 -1.21 12.77
C PHE A 179 -2.23 -0.50 12.68
N GLY A 180 -2.95 -0.66 11.57
CA GLY A 180 -4.30 -0.12 11.40
C GLY A 180 -5.26 -0.67 12.46
N LEU A 181 -5.27 -1.99 12.66
CA LEU A 181 -6.10 -2.65 13.65
C LEU A 181 -5.70 -2.29 15.09
N ALA A 182 -4.41 -2.16 15.39
CA ALA A 182 -3.94 -1.72 16.71
C ALA A 182 -4.40 -0.28 17.00
N LEU A 183 -4.33 0.62 16.02
CA LEU A 183 -4.83 1.98 16.15
C LEU A 183 -6.34 2.02 16.31
N ALA A 184 -7.09 1.18 15.58
CA ALA A 184 -8.54 1.06 15.76
C ALA A 184 -8.89 0.60 17.18
N GLY A 185 -8.17 -0.39 17.72
CA GLY A 185 -8.34 -0.82 19.11
C GLY A 185 -8.03 0.29 20.11
N LEU A 186 -6.95 1.06 19.92
CA LEU A 186 -6.54 2.12 20.84
C LEU A 186 -7.42 3.37 20.76
N VAL A 187 -7.80 3.79 19.54
CA VAL A 187 -8.51 5.06 19.31
C VAL A 187 -10.02 4.87 19.32
N LEU A 188 -10.50 3.77 18.71
CA LEU A 188 -11.94 3.47 18.59
C LEU A 188 -12.44 2.49 19.66
N HIS A 189 -11.53 1.99 20.51
CA HIS A 189 -11.83 0.99 21.55
C HIS A 189 -12.44 -0.30 20.99
N GLU A 190 -12.09 -0.67 19.76
CA GLU A 190 -12.54 -1.92 19.15
C GLU A 190 -11.83 -3.12 19.78
N PRO A 191 -12.52 -4.27 19.96
CA PRO A 191 -11.92 -5.45 20.58
C PRO A 191 -10.81 -6.03 19.70
N VAL A 192 -9.62 -6.20 20.27
CA VAL A 192 -8.48 -6.86 19.62
C VAL A 192 -8.55 -8.36 19.90
N GLU A 193 -8.78 -9.14 18.85
CA GLU A 193 -8.88 -10.59 18.96
C GLU A 193 -7.51 -11.26 19.09
N GLY A 194 -7.44 -12.35 19.87
CA GLY A 194 -6.20 -13.14 20.02
C GLY A 194 -5.67 -13.72 18.69
N THR A 195 -6.55 -14.08 17.77
CA THR A 195 -6.20 -14.52 16.40
C THR A 195 -5.42 -13.46 15.63
N MET A 196 -5.79 -12.19 15.76
CA MET A 196 -5.10 -11.07 15.15
C MET A 196 -3.66 -10.95 15.68
N VAL A 197 -3.50 -11.07 17.01
CA VAL A 197 -2.18 -11.00 17.65
C VAL A 197 -1.29 -12.17 17.20
N ALA A 198 -1.84 -13.38 17.11
CA ALA A 198 -1.11 -14.58 16.67
C ALA A 198 -0.66 -14.45 15.20
N VAL A 199 -1.55 -14.01 14.31
CA VAL A 199 -1.22 -13.78 12.89
C VAL A 199 -0.20 -12.66 12.75
N ALA A 200 -0.35 -11.55 13.48
CA ALA A 200 0.61 -10.46 13.49
C ALA A 200 2.01 -10.92 13.90
N ALA A 201 2.11 -11.73 14.96
CA ALA A 201 3.39 -12.32 15.38
C ALA A 201 4.00 -13.21 14.28
N GLY A 202 3.21 -14.07 13.63
CA GLY A 202 3.65 -14.89 12.48
C GLY A 202 4.16 -14.04 11.33
N VAL A 203 3.45 -12.97 10.99
CA VAL A 203 3.87 -12.03 9.92
C VAL A 203 5.17 -11.31 10.29
N VAL A 204 5.33 -10.85 11.55
CA VAL A 204 6.59 -10.25 12.02
C VAL A 204 7.76 -11.20 11.83
N LEU A 205 7.60 -12.48 12.19
CA LEU A 205 8.64 -13.49 11.97
C LEU A 205 8.97 -13.68 10.49
N CYS A 206 7.96 -13.74 9.62
CA CYS A 206 8.15 -13.81 8.17
C CYS A 206 8.90 -12.58 7.63
N VAL A 207 8.53 -11.39 8.07
CA VAL A 207 9.20 -10.14 7.67
C VAL A 207 10.66 -10.12 8.10
N LEU A 208 10.95 -10.50 9.34
CA LEU A 208 12.32 -10.58 9.85
C LEU A 208 13.16 -11.61 9.08
N ALA A 209 12.59 -12.78 8.81
CA ALA A 209 13.25 -13.81 8.01
C ALA A 209 13.46 -13.38 6.56
N ALA A 210 12.43 -12.86 5.89
CA ALA A 210 12.54 -12.36 4.51
C ALA A 210 13.62 -11.27 4.40
N LYS A 211 13.64 -10.32 5.32
CA LYS A 211 14.60 -9.21 5.35
C LYS A 211 16.06 -9.69 5.47
N ARG A 212 16.30 -10.83 6.10
CA ARG A 212 17.64 -11.44 6.21
C ARG A 212 18.16 -11.98 4.86
N PHE A 213 17.25 -12.28 3.92
CA PHE A 213 17.56 -12.85 2.61
C PHE A 213 17.25 -11.91 1.43
N ALA A 214 16.90 -10.66 1.73
CA ALA A 214 16.62 -9.60 0.76
C ALA A 214 17.90 -9.03 0.12
#